data_b301213b737ab6fe6c8f59aac0f32f9e
#
_entry.id   b301213b737ab6fe6c8f59aac0f32f9e
#
_cell.length_a   1.000
_cell.length_b   1.000
_cell.length_c   1.000
_cell.angle_alpha   90.00
_cell.angle_beta   90.00
_cell.angle_gamma   90.00
#
_symmetry.space_group_name_H-M   'P 1'
#
loop_
_entity.id
_entity.type
_entity.pdbx_description
1 polymer ?
#
loop_
_entity_poly.entity_id
_entity_poly.type
_entity_poly.pdbx_seq_one_letter_code
_entity_poly.pdbx_strand_id
1 'polypeptide(L)'
;LEPEVYSFRLLDAMIKETERRGITSYPIHIKIDTGMHRLGFQPEDVPEVCRRLKEQSGVVARSVFSHLVGSDSYIFDYFTKKQLDTFTRVAAELEAGLEYKLIKHILNSAGIERFTDYQMDMVRLGIGLYGVSASGQKGLRNISTLKTTILQIQNVPAGDSIGYSRMSYVKRDSRIAIIPIGYADGLDRHFSNGGGEVVINGHRCPIIGNICMDACMIDVTDTDAHEGDSVIIFGEELPVSELSDKLKTIPYEILTSISPRVKRVYYSCLLYTSDAADDLIGVD
;
A
#
# COMPACT_ATOMS: atom_id res chain seq x y z
N LEU A 1 -18.57 -12.48 -4.18
CA LEU A 1 -17.85 -11.31 -4.65
C LEU A 1 -18.70 -10.54 -5.67
N GLU A 2 -18.67 -9.22 -5.62
CA GLU A 2 -19.33 -8.35 -6.59
C GLU A 2 -18.24 -7.80 -7.53
N PRO A 3 -18.23 -8.13 -8.83
CA PRO A 3 -17.15 -7.77 -9.73
C PRO A 3 -17.26 -6.33 -10.25
N GLU A 4 -16.09 -5.70 -10.50
CA GLU A 4 -16.04 -4.50 -11.33
C GLU A 4 -16.20 -4.87 -12.81
N VAL A 5 -16.97 -4.07 -13.54
CA VAL A 5 -17.20 -4.23 -14.98
C VAL A 5 -16.76 -2.94 -15.68
N TYR A 6 -15.80 -3.08 -16.56
CA TYR A 6 -15.07 -1.97 -17.19
C TYR A 6 -15.06 -2.01 -18.72
N SER A 7 -15.70 -2.99 -19.33
CA SER A 7 -15.75 -3.15 -20.78
C SER A 7 -16.99 -3.91 -21.23
N PHE A 8 -17.43 -3.67 -22.47
CA PHE A 8 -18.56 -4.41 -23.05
C PHE A 8 -18.31 -5.91 -23.09
N ARG A 9 -17.08 -6.35 -23.42
CA ARG A 9 -16.74 -7.77 -23.42
C ARG A 9 -16.99 -8.44 -22.06
N LEU A 10 -16.63 -7.76 -20.98
CA LEU A 10 -16.84 -8.28 -19.63
C LEU A 10 -18.31 -8.24 -19.25
N LEU A 11 -19.02 -7.15 -19.58
CA LEU A 11 -20.46 -7.02 -19.34
C LEU A 11 -21.24 -8.15 -20.04
N ASP A 12 -20.96 -8.39 -21.32
CA ASP A 12 -21.63 -9.45 -22.10
C ASP A 12 -21.31 -10.84 -21.54
N ALA A 13 -20.07 -11.07 -21.11
CA ALA A 13 -19.69 -12.33 -20.47
C ALA A 13 -20.43 -12.57 -19.14
N MET A 14 -20.61 -11.52 -18.32
CA MET A 14 -21.38 -11.59 -17.07
C MET A 14 -22.87 -11.87 -17.35
N ILE A 15 -23.46 -11.17 -18.31
CA ILE A 15 -24.85 -11.38 -18.73
C ILE A 15 -25.05 -12.83 -19.17
N LYS A 16 -24.22 -13.29 -20.10
CA LYS A 16 -24.29 -14.67 -20.60
C LYS A 16 -24.14 -15.73 -19.51
N GLU A 17 -23.21 -15.51 -18.57
CA GLU A 17 -22.98 -16.48 -17.50
C GLU A 17 -24.12 -16.51 -16.47
N THR A 18 -24.69 -15.37 -16.14
CA THR A 18 -25.85 -15.28 -15.25
C THR A 18 -27.09 -15.92 -15.90
N GLU A 19 -27.32 -15.67 -17.19
CA GLU A 19 -28.39 -16.33 -17.96
C GLU A 19 -28.22 -17.86 -17.97
N ARG A 20 -27.01 -18.35 -18.28
CA ARG A 20 -26.69 -19.79 -18.28
C ARG A 20 -26.98 -20.46 -16.94
N ARG A 21 -26.79 -19.73 -15.83
CA ARG A 21 -27.02 -20.22 -14.45
C ARG A 21 -28.43 -19.96 -13.94
N GLY A 22 -29.26 -19.26 -14.68
CA GLY A 22 -30.58 -18.83 -14.20
C GLY A 22 -30.52 -17.84 -13.04
N ILE A 23 -29.41 -17.05 -12.94
CA ILE A 23 -29.23 -16.04 -11.89
C ILE A 23 -29.84 -14.75 -12.38
N THR A 24 -30.58 -14.06 -11.51
CA THR A 24 -31.13 -12.73 -11.76
C THR A 24 -30.58 -11.72 -10.79
N SER A 25 -30.46 -10.47 -11.23
CA SER A 25 -30.04 -9.32 -10.41
C SER A 25 -28.70 -9.51 -9.71
N TYR A 26 -27.74 -10.19 -10.33
CA TYR A 26 -26.39 -10.30 -9.78
C TYR A 26 -25.71 -8.93 -9.75
N PRO A 27 -25.24 -8.45 -8.57
CA PRO A 27 -24.72 -7.11 -8.43
C PRO A 27 -23.35 -6.96 -9.10
N ILE A 28 -23.20 -5.88 -9.89
CA ILE A 28 -21.94 -5.49 -10.52
C ILE A 28 -21.64 -4.02 -10.26
N HIS A 29 -20.38 -3.64 -10.39
CA HIS A 29 -19.89 -2.27 -10.20
C HIS A 29 -19.36 -1.71 -11.52
N ILE A 30 -20.00 -0.66 -12.04
CA ILE A 30 -19.64 -0.04 -13.33
C ILE A 30 -18.45 0.90 -13.12
N LYS A 31 -17.36 0.65 -13.84
CA LYS A 31 -16.19 1.52 -13.82
C LYS A 31 -16.14 2.43 -15.01
N ILE A 32 -15.97 3.72 -14.74
CA ILE A 32 -15.83 4.78 -15.76
C ILE A 32 -14.37 5.27 -15.77
N ASP A 33 -13.80 5.41 -16.95
CA ASP A 33 -12.52 6.10 -17.12
C ASP A 33 -12.76 7.61 -17.24
N THR A 34 -12.29 8.35 -16.26
CA THR A 34 -12.36 9.81 -16.25
C THR A 34 -11.01 10.47 -16.52
N GLY A 35 -10.01 9.70 -16.99
CA GLY A 35 -8.70 10.21 -17.35
C GLY A 35 -7.52 9.47 -16.76
N MET A 36 -7.73 8.30 -16.14
CA MET A 36 -6.62 7.42 -15.70
C MET A 36 -6.09 6.55 -16.85
N HIS A 37 -6.91 6.27 -17.84
CA HIS A 37 -6.58 5.45 -19.02
C HIS A 37 -6.03 4.06 -18.68
N ARG A 38 -6.60 3.45 -17.64
CA ARG A 38 -6.21 2.10 -17.21
C ARG A 38 -7.32 1.08 -17.51
N LEU A 39 -8.48 1.23 -16.92
CA LEU A 39 -9.69 0.43 -17.12
C LEU A 39 -10.92 1.33 -16.93
N GLY A 40 -12.00 1.05 -17.63
CA GLY A 40 -13.28 1.76 -17.50
C GLY A 40 -13.96 2.01 -18.86
N PHE A 41 -15.28 2.10 -18.83
CA PHE A 41 -16.05 2.62 -19.96
C PHE A 41 -15.73 4.10 -20.16
N GLN A 42 -15.75 4.55 -21.40
CA GLN A 42 -15.64 5.97 -21.69
C GLN A 42 -16.97 6.68 -21.36
N PRO A 43 -16.95 7.99 -21.07
CA PRO A 43 -18.19 8.74 -20.86
C PRO A 43 -19.22 8.57 -21.98
N GLU A 44 -18.76 8.44 -23.22
CA GLU A 44 -19.57 8.29 -24.42
C GLU A 44 -20.24 6.90 -24.51
N ASP A 45 -19.76 5.91 -23.76
CA ASP A 45 -20.32 4.55 -23.74
C ASP A 45 -21.60 4.44 -22.87
N VAL A 46 -21.92 5.45 -22.07
CA VAL A 46 -23.04 5.44 -21.10
C VAL A 46 -24.38 5.03 -21.72
N PRO A 47 -24.80 5.56 -22.86
CA PRO A 47 -26.08 5.15 -23.46
C PRO A 47 -26.13 3.66 -23.80
N GLU A 48 -25.02 3.10 -24.30
CA GLU A 48 -24.93 1.69 -24.66
C GLU A 48 -24.87 0.78 -23.41
N VAL A 49 -24.16 1.21 -22.36
CA VAL A 49 -24.16 0.50 -21.06
C VAL A 49 -25.58 0.43 -20.49
N CYS A 50 -26.31 1.55 -20.50
CA CYS A 50 -27.71 1.59 -20.04
C CYS A 50 -28.61 0.66 -20.88
N ARG A 51 -28.48 0.70 -22.21
CA ARG A 51 -29.26 -0.13 -23.11
C ARG A 51 -29.05 -1.62 -22.79
N ARG A 52 -27.79 -2.09 -22.71
CA ARG A 52 -27.46 -3.50 -22.41
C ARG A 52 -27.96 -3.92 -21.04
N LEU A 53 -27.85 -3.08 -20.03
CA LEU A 53 -28.32 -3.39 -18.69
C LEU A 53 -29.86 -3.48 -18.61
N LYS A 54 -30.59 -2.71 -19.40
CA LYS A 54 -32.07 -2.74 -19.44
C LYS A 54 -32.64 -3.94 -20.23
N GLU A 55 -31.91 -4.45 -21.21
CA GLU A 55 -32.36 -5.54 -22.09
C GLU A 55 -32.21 -6.94 -21.47
N GLN A 56 -31.74 -7.04 -20.23
CA GLN A 56 -31.49 -8.31 -19.54
C GLN A 56 -31.86 -8.23 -18.06
N SER A 57 -31.92 -9.38 -17.38
CA SER A 57 -32.25 -9.48 -15.95
C SER A 57 -31.15 -10.18 -15.13
N GLY A 58 -30.10 -10.66 -15.75
CA GLY A 58 -29.05 -11.45 -15.09
C GLY A 58 -28.18 -10.64 -14.14
N VAL A 59 -27.82 -9.38 -14.53
CA VAL A 59 -27.00 -8.48 -13.74
C VAL A 59 -27.70 -7.18 -13.44
N VAL A 60 -27.31 -6.52 -12.34
CA VAL A 60 -27.79 -5.20 -11.94
C VAL A 60 -26.61 -4.33 -11.51
N ALA A 61 -26.53 -3.10 -12.01
CA ALA A 61 -25.52 -2.16 -11.57
C ALA A 61 -25.85 -1.68 -10.15
N ARG A 62 -24.94 -1.95 -9.20
CA ARG A 62 -25.08 -1.52 -7.81
C ARG A 62 -24.38 -0.20 -7.55
N SER A 63 -23.23 0.00 -8.18
CA SER A 63 -22.45 1.23 -8.07
C SER A 63 -21.86 1.67 -9.39
N VAL A 64 -21.49 2.95 -9.42
CA VAL A 64 -20.62 3.53 -10.44
C VAL A 64 -19.40 4.15 -9.76
N PHE A 65 -18.24 3.97 -10.36
CA PHE A 65 -17.00 4.50 -9.80
C PHE A 65 -15.94 4.85 -10.84
N SER A 66 -15.00 5.68 -10.40
CA SER A 66 -13.78 6.00 -11.15
C SER A 66 -12.58 6.03 -10.20
N HIS A 67 -11.42 6.49 -10.68
CA HIS A 67 -10.20 6.58 -9.87
C HIS A 67 -9.44 7.87 -10.18
N LEU A 68 -9.05 8.60 -9.13
CA LEU A 68 -8.30 9.85 -9.24
C LEU A 68 -6.81 9.55 -9.53
N VAL A 69 -6.22 10.33 -10.41
CA VAL A 69 -4.84 10.14 -10.87
C VAL A 69 -3.83 10.96 -10.07
N GLY A 70 -4.16 12.21 -9.76
CA GLY A 70 -3.24 13.19 -9.19
C GLY A 70 -3.77 13.89 -7.95
N SER A 71 -4.65 13.22 -7.19
CA SER A 71 -5.23 13.78 -5.96
C SER A 71 -4.23 13.99 -4.82
N ASP A 72 -3.04 13.41 -4.91
CA ASP A 72 -1.93 13.52 -3.96
C ASP A 72 -1.11 14.80 -4.09
N SER A 73 -1.23 15.54 -5.21
CA SER A 73 -0.43 16.75 -5.44
C SER A 73 -1.28 17.94 -5.91
N TYR A 74 -1.02 19.12 -5.33
CA TYR A 74 -1.70 20.37 -5.66
C TYR A 74 -1.49 20.81 -7.13
N ILE A 75 -0.39 20.44 -7.75
CA ILE A 75 -0.11 20.78 -9.16
C ILE A 75 -1.10 20.15 -10.12
N PHE A 76 -1.80 19.08 -9.70
CA PHE A 76 -2.79 18.35 -10.50
C PHE A 76 -4.24 18.68 -10.12
N ASP A 77 -4.48 19.69 -9.26
CA ASP A 77 -5.83 20.01 -8.79
C ASP A 77 -6.82 20.33 -9.90
N TYR A 78 -6.37 21.05 -10.93
CA TYR A 78 -7.20 21.33 -12.08
C TYR A 78 -7.65 20.04 -12.79
N PHE A 79 -6.73 19.11 -12.99
CA PHE A 79 -7.05 17.80 -13.60
C PHE A 79 -7.93 16.95 -12.70
N THR A 80 -7.65 16.92 -11.42
CA THR A 80 -8.47 16.20 -10.43
C THR A 80 -9.91 16.72 -10.41
N LYS A 81 -10.11 18.03 -10.41
CA LYS A 81 -11.44 18.63 -10.50
C LYS A 81 -12.16 18.25 -11.80
N LYS A 82 -11.46 18.27 -12.95
CA LYS A 82 -12.02 17.81 -14.22
C LYS A 82 -12.46 16.33 -14.15
N GLN A 83 -11.70 15.46 -13.49
CA GLN A 83 -12.11 14.07 -13.27
C GLN A 83 -13.38 13.98 -12.41
N LEU A 84 -13.46 14.76 -11.33
CA LEU A 84 -14.61 14.82 -10.43
C LEU A 84 -15.88 15.31 -11.14
N ASP A 85 -15.76 16.40 -11.93
CA ASP A 85 -16.88 16.96 -12.70
C ASP A 85 -17.36 15.96 -13.76
N THR A 86 -16.43 15.34 -14.49
CA THR A 86 -16.76 14.31 -15.48
C THR A 86 -17.48 13.14 -14.83
N PHE A 87 -16.96 12.66 -13.70
CA PHE A 87 -17.57 11.55 -12.97
C PHE A 87 -18.98 11.88 -12.46
N THR A 88 -19.16 13.08 -11.90
CA THR A 88 -20.46 13.52 -11.39
C THR A 88 -21.52 13.56 -12.51
N ARG A 89 -21.15 14.12 -13.66
CA ARG A 89 -22.01 14.16 -14.85
C ARG A 89 -22.36 12.75 -15.34
N VAL A 90 -21.37 11.90 -15.53
CA VAL A 90 -21.56 10.53 -16.04
C VAL A 90 -22.38 9.67 -15.07
N ALA A 91 -22.17 9.81 -13.76
CA ALA A 91 -22.97 9.11 -12.76
C ALA A 91 -24.45 9.52 -12.83
N ALA A 92 -24.72 10.81 -13.01
CA ALA A 92 -26.09 11.32 -13.19
C ALA A 92 -26.73 10.81 -14.50
N GLU A 93 -25.97 10.76 -15.59
CA GLU A 93 -26.44 10.20 -16.87
C GLU A 93 -26.77 8.72 -16.76
N LEU A 94 -25.94 7.93 -16.06
CA LEU A 94 -26.21 6.50 -15.79
C LEU A 94 -27.46 6.32 -14.93
N GLU A 95 -27.62 7.06 -13.83
CA GLU A 95 -28.82 6.99 -12.98
C GLU A 95 -30.08 7.35 -13.76
N ALA A 96 -30.02 8.40 -14.59
CA ALA A 96 -31.15 8.78 -15.45
C ALA A 96 -31.47 7.69 -16.49
N GLY A 97 -30.42 7.14 -17.12
CA GLY A 97 -30.57 6.08 -18.11
C GLY A 97 -31.09 4.77 -17.53
N LEU A 98 -30.70 4.41 -16.33
CA LEU A 98 -31.12 3.18 -15.63
C LEU A 98 -32.42 3.33 -14.83
N GLU A 99 -32.82 4.59 -14.51
CA GLU A 99 -34.04 4.92 -13.74
C GLU A 99 -34.00 4.47 -12.26
N TYR A 100 -32.78 4.26 -11.71
CA TYR A 100 -32.57 3.99 -10.29
C TYR A 100 -31.24 4.57 -9.78
N LYS A 101 -31.09 4.67 -8.46
CA LYS A 101 -29.91 5.23 -7.82
C LYS A 101 -28.76 4.23 -7.72
N LEU A 102 -27.53 4.73 -7.92
CA LEU A 102 -26.28 4.00 -7.82
C LEU A 102 -25.47 4.49 -6.64
N ILE A 103 -24.73 3.61 -5.98
CA ILE A 103 -23.67 4.00 -5.03
C ILE A 103 -22.53 4.63 -5.83
N LYS A 104 -22.22 5.89 -5.56
CA LYS A 104 -21.17 6.66 -6.25
C LYS A 104 -19.89 6.72 -5.42
N HIS A 105 -18.76 6.40 -6.02
CA HIS A 105 -17.47 6.53 -5.34
C HIS A 105 -16.30 6.77 -6.30
N ILE A 106 -15.45 7.72 -5.94
CA ILE A 106 -14.27 8.07 -6.76
C ILE A 106 -13.00 8.27 -5.92
N LEU A 107 -13.12 8.72 -4.66
CA LEU A 107 -11.98 9.11 -3.85
C LEU A 107 -11.12 7.91 -3.43
N ASN A 108 -9.81 8.04 -3.63
CA ASN A 108 -8.75 7.25 -3.03
C ASN A 108 -8.26 7.93 -1.73
N SER A 109 -7.20 7.44 -1.07
CA SER A 109 -6.69 8.01 0.19
C SER A 109 -6.41 9.52 0.10
N ALA A 110 -5.70 9.97 -0.92
CA ALA A 110 -5.41 11.40 -1.09
C ALA A 110 -6.67 12.23 -1.38
N GLY A 111 -7.61 11.66 -2.16
CA GLY A 111 -8.90 12.29 -2.40
C GLY A 111 -9.72 12.47 -1.12
N ILE A 112 -9.72 11.48 -0.23
CA ILE A 112 -10.37 11.56 1.08
C ILE A 112 -9.79 12.71 1.92
N GLU A 113 -8.47 12.90 1.89
CA GLU A 113 -7.80 13.93 2.64
C GLU A 113 -8.03 15.35 2.07
N ARG A 114 -8.13 15.50 0.73
CA ARG A 114 -8.06 16.80 0.07
C ARG A 114 -9.36 17.26 -0.63
N PHE A 115 -10.25 16.34 -0.94
CA PHE A 115 -11.48 16.62 -1.72
C PHE A 115 -12.72 16.15 -0.95
N THR A 116 -12.85 16.56 0.30
CA THR A 116 -13.90 16.10 1.24
C THR A 116 -15.32 16.31 0.74
N ASP A 117 -15.55 17.37 -0.07
CA ASP A 117 -16.88 17.67 -0.66
C ASP A 117 -17.34 16.62 -1.69
N TYR A 118 -16.44 15.73 -2.12
CA TYR A 118 -16.70 14.70 -3.12
C TYR A 118 -16.72 13.28 -2.53
N GLN A 119 -16.95 13.12 -1.22
CA GLN A 119 -17.03 11.80 -0.59
C GLN A 119 -18.19 10.94 -1.11
N MET A 120 -19.24 11.58 -1.59
CA MET A 120 -20.43 10.93 -2.17
C MET A 120 -21.01 9.85 -1.24
N ASP A 121 -21.34 8.67 -1.79
CA ASP A 121 -21.94 7.59 -1.02
C ASP A 121 -20.90 6.68 -0.36
N MET A 122 -19.67 6.61 -0.91
CA MET A 122 -18.61 5.74 -0.41
C MET A 122 -17.23 6.28 -0.82
N VAL A 123 -16.20 5.95 -0.04
CA VAL A 123 -14.80 6.22 -0.35
C VAL A 123 -13.98 4.94 -0.34
N ARG A 124 -12.83 4.93 -1.00
CA ARG A 124 -11.93 3.77 -1.02
C ARG A 124 -10.61 4.11 -0.34
N LEU A 125 -10.52 3.76 0.94
CA LEU A 125 -9.30 3.93 1.72
C LEU A 125 -8.25 2.89 1.28
N GLY A 126 -7.10 3.38 0.82
CA GLY A 126 -5.94 2.58 0.42
C GLY A 126 -4.81 2.72 1.44
N ILE A 127 -3.74 3.46 1.07
CA ILE A 127 -2.53 3.59 1.90
C ILE A 127 -2.81 4.24 3.27
N GLY A 128 -3.83 5.08 3.37
CA GLY A 128 -4.25 5.65 4.64
C GLY A 128 -4.64 4.60 5.70
N LEU A 129 -5.09 3.41 5.28
CA LEU A 129 -5.36 2.31 6.20
C LEU A 129 -4.09 1.80 6.89
N TYR A 130 -2.94 1.97 6.25
CA TYR A 130 -1.64 1.59 6.82
C TYR A 130 -0.98 2.72 7.63
N GLY A 131 -1.71 3.80 7.88
CA GLY A 131 -1.21 4.93 8.66
C GLY A 131 -0.30 5.87 7.88
N VAL A 132 -0.27 5.78 6.56
CA VAL A 132 0.52 6.63 5.69
C VAL A 132 -0.38 7.64 4.99
N SER A 133 -0.15 8.93 5.20
CA SER A 133 -0.85 9.98 4.46
C SER A 133 -0.39 10.01 3.01
N ALA A 134 -1.36 10.01 2.09
CA ALA A 134 -1.09 10.10 0.67
C ALA A 134 -0.83 11.54 0.19
N SER A 135 -1.14 12.55 1.01
CA SER A 135 -0.96 13.98 0.70
C SER A 135 0.02 14.69 1.65
N GLY A 136 0.67 13.95 2.56
CA GLY A 136 1.60 14.48 3.55
C GLY A 136 0.93 15.12 4.78
N GLN A 137 -0.37 14.90 4.99
CA GLN A 137 -1.07 15.41 6.17
C GLN A 137 -0.63 14.66 7.45
N LYS A 138 -0.66 15.38 8.57
CA LYS A 138 -0.37 14.81 9.90
C LYS A 138 -1.66 14.22 10.50
N GLY A 139 -1.52 13.21 11.37
CA GLY A 139 -2.63 12.68 12.17
C GLY A 139 -2.95 11.21 11.95
N LEU A 140 -2.43 10.58 10.90
CA LEU A 140 -2.48 9.14 10.76
C LEU A 140 -1.42 8.48 11.66
N ARG A 141 -1.77 7.35 12.27
CA ARG A 141 -0.84 6.55 13.07
C ARG A 141 -0.26 5.44 12.23
N ASN A 142 1.06 5.27 12.28
CA ASN A 142 1.69 4.08 11.71
C ASN A 142 1.16 2.83 12.40
N ILE A 143 0.71 1.85 11.60
CA ILE A 143 0.15 0.59 12.13
C ILE A 143 1.02 -0.62 11.84
N SER A 144 2.08 -0.47 11.06
CA SER A 144 2.93 -1.58 10.66
C SER A 144 4.38 -1.35 11.05
N THR A 145 4.98 -2.37 11.66
CA THR A 145 6.39 -2.38 11.99
C THR A 145 7.02 -3.66 11.45
N LEU A 146 8.08 -3.52 10.66
CA LEU A 146 8.95 -4.64 10.28
C LEU A 146 10.16 -4.63 11.20
N LYS A 147 10.35 -5.72 11.94
CA LYS A 147 11.48 -5.87 12.85
C LYS A 147 12.12 -7.25 12.76
N THR A 148 13.35 -7.31 13.18
CA THR A 148 14.14 -8.54 13.34
C THR A 148 15.03 -8.42 14.58
N THR A 149 16.01 -9.30 14.75
CA THR A 149 16.97 -9.29 15.88
C THR A 149 18.39 -9.39 15.38
N ILE A 150 19.36 -8.95 16.17
CA ILE A 150 20.77 -9.15 15.89
C ILE A 150 21.13 -10.61 16.16
N LEU A 151 21.69 -11.30 15.15
CA LEU A 151 22.18 -12.69 15.30
C LEU A 151 23.57 -12.73 15.92
N GLN A 152 24.46 -11.86 15.46
CA GLN A 152 25.86 -11.84 15.84
C GLN A 152 26.44 -10.44 15.68
N ILE A 153 27.42 -10.07 16.49
CA ILE A 153 28.22 -8.86 16.31
C ILE A 153 29.69 -9.29 16.14
N GLN A 154 30.30 -8.86 15.04
CA GLN A 154 31.71 -9.10 14.75
C GLN A 154 32.53 -7.82 14.91
N ASN A 155 33.73 -7.95 15.50
CA ASN A 155 34.71 -6.87 15.50
C ASN A 155 35.55 -7.00 14.21
N VAL A 156 35.55 -5.96 13.40
CA VAL A 156 36.19 -5.93 12.09
C VAL A 156 37.27 -4.86 12.11
N PRO A 157 38.55 -5.22 11.85
CA PRO A 157 39.67 -4.27 11.85
C PRO A 157 39.56 -3.24 10.73
N ALA A 158 40.13 -2.06 10.96
CA ALA A 158 40.24 -1.01 9.95
C ALA A 158 40.90 -1.54 8.66
N GLY A 159 40.33 -1.21 7.51
CA GLY A 159 40.80 -1.63 6.19
C GLY A 159 40.19 -2.93 5.68
N ASP A 160 39.47 -3.69 6.50
CA ASP A 160 38.77 -4.89 6.05
C ASP A 160 37.50 -4.55 5.29
N SER A 161 37.13 -5.44 4.36
CA SER A 161 35.93 -5.31 3.54
C SER A 161 34.76 -6.10 4.09
N ILE A 162 33.54 -5.58 3.89
CA ILE A 162 32.29 -6.18 4.34
C ILE A 162 31.48 -6.71 3.15
N GLY A 163 31.04 -7.96 3.23
CA GLY A 163 30.07 -8.59 2.36
C GLY A 163 30.55 -8.89 0.93
N TYR A 164 29.61 -9.26 0.10
CA TYR A 164 29.86 -9.66 -1.29
C TYR A 164 30.52 -8.56 -2.12
N SER A 165 31.39 -9.00 -3.03
CA SER A 165 32.13 -8.15 -3.99
C SER A 165 33.08 -7.13 -3.33
N ARG A 166 33.26 -7.20 -2.01
CA ARG A 166 34.14 -6.31 -1.23
C ARG A 166 33.91 -4.81 -1.54
N MET A 167 32.64 -4.42 -1.66
CA MET A 167 32.27 -3.06 -2.08
C MET A 167 32.34 -2.03 -0.95
N SER A 168 32.28 -2.46 0.30
CA SER A 168 32.40 -1.61 1.48
C SER A 168 33.64 -1.96 2.27
N TYR A 169 34.34 -0.94 2.77
CA TYR A 169 35.48 -1.09 3.66
C TYR A 169 35.27 -0.28 4.94
N VAL A 170 35.64 -0.86 6.10
CA VAL A 170 35.61 -0.13 7.36
C VAL A 170 36.87 0.76 7.46
N LYS A 171 36.69 2.02 7.85
CA LYS A 171 37.77 3.01 7.95
C LYS A 171 38.46 3.01 9.32
N ARG A 172 37.84 2.38 10.30
CA ARG A 172 38.30 2.22 11.69
C ARG A 172 37.89 0.83 12.19
N ASP A 173 38.44 0.39 13.29
CA ASP A 173 37.95 -0.80 13.99
C ASP A 173 36.48 -0.63 14.27
N SER A 174 35.68 -1.56 13.77
CA SER A 174 34.23 -1.43 13.71
C SER A 174 33.52 -2.65 14.28
N ARG A 175 32.33 -2.43 14.83
CA ARG A 175 31.41 -3.46 15.28
C ARG A 175 30.31 -3.62 14.21
N ILE A 176 30.23 -4.81 13.64
CA ILE A 176 29.29 -5.10 12.55
C ILE A 176 28.27 -6.13 13.02
N ALA A 177 27.01 -5.72 13.10
CA ALA A 177 25.89 -6.61 13.44
C ALA A 177 25.37 -7.30 12.18
N ILE A 178 25.06 -8.59 12.30
CA ILE A 178 24.41 -9.41 11.28
C ILE A 178 22.95 -9.61 11.69
N ILE A 179 22.03 -9.29 10.78
CA ILE A 179 20.60 -9.46 10.98
C ILE A 179 20.00 -10.39 9.92
N PRO A 180 19.04 -11.28 10.30
CA PRO A 180 18.46 -12.30 9.40
C PRO A 180 17.30 -11.74 8.57
N ILE A 181 17.60 -10.74 7.76
CA ILE A 181 16.67 -10.19 6.76
C ILE A 181 17.46 -9.78 5.53
N GLY A 182 16.96 -10.14 4.36
CA GLY A 182 17.59 -9.81 3.09
C GLY A 182 16.57 -9.56 1.99
N TYR A 183 17.05 -9.54 0.73
CA TYR A 183 16.17 -9.19 -0.39
C TYR A 183 15.07 -10.24 -0.66
N ALA A 184 15.24 -11.49 -0.24
CA ALA A 184 14.19 -12.50 -0.34
C ALA A 184 13.05 -12.29 0.69
N ASP A 185 13.29 -11.47 1.72
CA ASP A 185 12.27 -11.04 2.68
C ASP A 185 11.54 -9.77 2.24
N GLY A 186 12.07 -9.07 1.25
CA GLY A 186 11.56 -7.80 0.76
C GLY A 186 12.40 -6.58 1.15
N LEU A 187 13.59 -6.77 1.73
CA LEU A 187 14.54 -5.68 1.95
C LEU A 187 15.26 -5.34 0.65
N ASP A 188 14.92 -4.20 0.06
CA ASP A 188 15.45 -3.83 -1.25
C ASP A 188 16.98 -3.71 -1.24
N ARG A 189 17.62 -4.29 -2.27
CA ARG A 189 19.07 -4.33 -2.38
C ARG A 189 19.70 -2.96 -2.65
N HIS A 190 18.93 -1.96 -3.10
CA HIS A 190 19.42 -0.58 -3.26
C HIS A 190 19.74 0.10 -1.92
N PHE A 191 19.27 -0.45 -0.79
CA PHE A 191 19.71 -0.02 0.54
C PHE A 191 21.13 -0.41 0.90
N SER A 192 21.83 -1.21 0.08
CA SER A 192 23.22 -1.61 0.30
C SER A 192 24.18 -0.42 0.41
N ASN A 193 25.33 -0.65 1.05
CA ASN A 193 26.48 0.26 1.07
C ASN A 193 26.14 1.69 1.59
N GLY A 194 25.35 1.77 2.64
CA GLY A 194 24.93 3.03 3.26
C GLY A 194 23.74 3.71 2.59
N GLY A 195 23.10 3.05 1.61
CA GLY A 195 21.85 3.54 1.00
C GLY A 195 20.65 3.49 1.93
N GLY A 196 20.66 2.58 2.91
CA GLY A 196 19.63 2.41 3.93
C GLY A 196 20.16 2.42 5.35
N GLU A 197 19.22 2.53 6.29
CA GLU A 197 19.46 2.51 7.73
C GLU A 197 18.42 1.63 8.41
N VAL A 198 18.72 1.18 9.61
CA VAL A 198 17.81 0.52 10.54
C VAL A 198 17.85 1.23 11.89
N VAL A 199 16.90 0.96 12.78
CA VAL A 199 16.94 1.51 14.14
C VAL A 199 17.21 0.39 15.13
N ILE A 200 18.20 0.60 16.02
CA ILE A 200 18.61 -0.30 17.10
C ILE A 200 18.76 0.54 18.36
N ASN A 201 18.03 0.21 19.42
CA ASN A 201 18.05 0.94 20.70
C ASN A 201 17.87 2.47 20.53
N GLY A 202 17.00 2.91 19.60
CA GLY A 202 16.77 4.33 19.30
C GLY A 202 17.85 4.99 18.42
N HIS A 203 18.89 4.26 18.02
CA HIS A 203 19.96 4.77 17.15
C HIS A 203 19.76 4.34 15.69
N ARG A 204 19.93 5.27 14.75
CA ARG A 204 19.97 4.96 13.32
C ARG A 204 21.33 4.41 12.94
N CYS A 205 21.35 3.18 12.45
CA CYS A 205 22.55 2.43 12.09
C CYS A 205 22.54 2.14 10.59
N PRO A 206 23.61 2.51 9.85
CA PRO A 206 23.65 2.30 8.40
C PRO A 206 23.84 0.84 8.03
N ILE A 207 23.21 0.43 6.93
CA ILE A 207 23.48 -0.85 6.27
C ILE A 207 24.84 -0.76 5.59
N ILE A 208 25.75 -1.69 5.89
CA ILE A 208 27.09 -1.75 5.29
C ILE A 208 27.25 -3.02 4.46
N GLY A 209 27.97 -2.91 3.33
CA GLY A 209 28.11 -4.01 2.38
C GLY A 209 26.85 -4.25 1.56
N ASN A 210 26.90 -5.26 0.70
CA ASN A 210 25.76 -5.66 -0.11
C ASN A 210 24.77 -6.49 0.71
N ILE A 211 23.48 -6.16 0.63
CA ILE A 211 22.42 -6.98 1.19
C ILE A 211 22.42 -8.34 0.52
N CYS A 212 22.41 -9.40 1.33
CA CYS A 212 22.36 -10.80 0.90
C CYS A 212 20.93 -11.28 0.71
N MET A 213 20.74 -12.54 0.33
CA MET A 213 19.42 -13.14 0.16
C MET A 213 18.61 -13.13 1.46
N ASP A 214 19.26 -13.57 2.56
CA ASP A 214 18.60 -13.83 3.84
C ASP A 214 19.23 -13.08 5.02
N ALA A 215 20.20 -12.20 4.76
CA ALA A 215 20.91 -11.46 5.80
C ALA A 215 21.44 -10.12 5.27
N CYS A 216 21.68 -9.19 6.17
CA CYS A 216 22.48 -8.01 5.89
C CYS A 216 23.30 -7.59 7.11
N MET A 217 24.27 -6.69 6.87
CA MET A 217 25.22 -6.22 7.86
C MET A 217 24.94 -4.76 8.18
N ILE A 218 25.04 -4.44 9.47
CA ILE A 218 24.75 -3.11 10.02
C ILE A 218 25.97 -2.63 10.78
N ASP A 219 26.40 -1.41 10.52
CA ASP A 219 27.43 -0.77 11.32
C ASP A 219 26.82 -0.26 12.65
N VAL A 220 27.23 -0.88 13.74
CA VAL A 220 26.80 -0.57 15.11
C VAL A 220 27.94 -0.05 15.98
N THR A 221 29.01 0.42 15.35
CA THR A 221 30.26 0.82 16.03
C THR A 221 30.03 1.86 17.14
N ASP A 222 29.15 2.84 16.87
CA ASP A 222 28.89 3.94 17.80
C ASP A 222 27.63 3.72 18.66
N THR A 223 27.26 2.47 18.88
CA THR A 223 26.08 2.12 19.68
C THR A 223 26.42 1.10 20.77
N ASP A 224 25.51 0.92 21.72
CA ASP A 224 25.55 -0.11 22.76
C ASP A 224 24.83 -1.41 22.33
N ALA A 225 24.66 -1.64 21.05
CA ALA A 225 23.96 -2.82 20.53
C ALA A 225 24.60 -4.14 20.96
N HIS A 226 23.73 -5.14 21.26
CA HIS A 226 24.11 -6.49 21.66
C HIS A 226 23.37 -7.55 20.81
N GLU A 227 23.90 -8.74 20.79
CA GLU A 227 23.23 -9.90 20.15
C GLU A 227 21.88 -10.16 20.84
N GLY A 228 20.84 -10.35 20.03
CA GLY A 228 19.45 -10.49 20.49
C GLY A 228 18.67 -9.18 20.53
N ASP A 229 19.31 -8.01 20.41
CA ASP A 229 18.60 -6.73 20.37
C ASP A 229 17.65 -6.64 19.18
N SER A 230 16.53 -5.94 19.39
CA SER A 230 15.53 -5.70 18.34
C SER A 230 16.04 -4.67 17.33
N VAL A 231 15.83 -4.97 16.06
CA VAL A 231 16.18 -4.09 14.93
C VAL A 231 14.93 -3.72 14.18
N ILE A 232 14.64 -2.43 14.06
CA ILE A 232 13.48 -1.91 13.31
C ILE A 232 13.94 -1.56 11.89
N ILE A 233 13.33 -2.20 10.92
CA ILE A 233 13.57 -1.94 9.48
C ILE A 233 12.70 -0.78 9.01
N PHE A 234 11.43 -0.77 9.40
CA PHE A 234 10.52 0.38 9.34
C PHE A 234 9.47 0.30 10.45
N GLY A 235 8.97 1.43 10.87
CA GLY A 235 8.00 1.54 11.95
C GLY A 235 7.75 3.00 12.31
N GLU A 236 7.46 3.27 13.57
CA GLU A 236 7.26 4.65 14.06
C GLU A 236 8.54 5.48 14.02
N GLU A 237 9.68 4.89 14.45
CA GLU A 237 10.98 5.57 14.50
C GLU A 237 11.66 5.69 13.13
N LEU A 238 11.29 4.87 12.18
CA LEU A 238 11.76 4.88 10.79
C LEU A 238 10.56 4.66 9.86
N PRO A 239 9.82 5.72 9.51
CA PRO A 239 8.62 5.61 8.68
C PRO A 239 8.88 4.96 7.32
N VAL A 240 7.95 4.12 6.87
CA VAL A 240 8.05 3.47 5.55
C VAL A 240 8.16 4.47 4.39
N SER A 241 7.65 5.69 4.56
CA SER A 241 7.81 6.79 3.59
C SER A 241 9.26 7.19 3.40
N GLU A 242 10.08 7.21 4.46
CA GLU A 242 11.52 7.50 4.32
C GLU A 242 12.24 6.43 3.48
N LEU A 243 11.84 5.16 3.61
CA LEU A 243 12.38 4.07 2.80
C LEU A 243 11.99 4.25 1.33
N SER A 244 10.72 4.55 1.07
CA SER A 244 10.25 4.76 -0.30
C SER A 244 10.91 5.98 -0.96
N ASP A 245 11.13 7.07 -0.22
CA ASP A 245 11.81 8.27 -0.72
C ASP A 245 13.26 7.96 -1.11
N LYS A 246 13.99 7.20 -0.28
CA LYS A 246 15.37 6.74 -0.59
C LYS A 246 15.42 5.88 -1.86
N LEU A 247 14.43 5.05 -2.10
CA LEU A 247 14.31 4.21 -3.30
C LEU A 247 13.65 4.93 -4.49
N LYS A 248 13.18 6.16 -4.32
CA LYS A 248 12.41 6.93 -5.32
C LYS A 248 11.16 6.18 -5.80
N THR A 249 10.45 5.57 -4.88
CA THR A 249 9.21 4.83 -5.09
C THR A 249 8.13 5.27 -4.10
N ILE A 250 7.10 4.47 -3.94
CA ILE A 250 5.94 4.74 -3.08
C ILE A 250 5.84 3.73 -1.93
N PRO A 251 5.28 4.12 -0.77
CA PRO A 251 5.13 3.23 0.38
C PRO A 251 4.40 1.92 0.09
N TYR A 252 3.48 1.90 -0.88
CA TYR A 252 2.80 0.68 -1.32
C TYR A 252 3.78 -0.40 -1.79
N GLU A 253 4.80 -0.02 -2.57
CA GLU A 253 5.78 -0.97 -3.10
C GLU A 253 6.58 -1.61 -1.97
N ILE A 254 7.03 -0.81 -0.99
CA ILE A 254 7.73 -1.33 0.19
C ILE A 254 6.85 -2.33 0.96
N LEU A 255 5.60 -1.95 1.26
CA LEU A 255 4.70 -2.80 2.05
C LEU A 255 4.33 -4.10 1.31
N THR A 256 4.15 -4.03 -0.01
CA THR A 256 3.77 -5.20 -0.83
C THR A 256 4.95 -6.09 -1.18
N SER A 257 6.20 -5.59 -1.12
CA SER A 257 7.40 -6.38 -1.36
C SER A 257 7.74 -7.34 -0.21
N ILE A 258 7.18 -7.11 1.01
CA ILE A 258 7.45 -7.98 2.15
C ILE A 258 6.93 -9.38 1.88
N SER A 259 7.87 -10.34 1.81
CA SER A 259 7.62 -11.74 1.46
C SER A 259 6.59 -12.40 2.39
N PRO A 260 5.76 -13.33 1.88
CA PRO A 260 4.87 -14.16 2.72
C PRO A 260 5.59 -14.99 3.78
N ARG A 261 6.88 -15.28 3.62
CA ARG A 261 7.69 -16.01 4.61
C ARG A 261 7.97 -15.19 5.88
N VAL A 262 7.85 -13.86 5.82
CA VAL A 262 7.95 -13.00 7.00
C VAL A 262 6.70 -13.19 7.84
N LYS A 263 6.87 -13.64 9.09
CA LYS A 263 5.76 -13.87 10.02
C LYS A 263 5.03 -12.55 10.30
N ARG A 264 3.71 -12.55 10.13
CA ARG A 264 2.85 -11.43 10.46
C ARG A 264 2.15 -11.68 11.78
N VAL A 265 2.31 -10.75 12.70
CA VAL A 265 1.68 -10.79 14.03
C VAL A 265 0.73 -9.59 14.11
N TYR A 266 -0.52 -9.85 14.44
CA TYR A 266 -1.55 -8.82 14.54
C TYR A 266 -1.85 -8.55 16.01
N TYR A 267 -1.75 -7.27 16.41
CA TYR A 267 -2.15 -6.81 17.73
C TYR A 267 -3.44 -6.05 17.61
N SER A 268 -4.48 -6.44 18.36
CA SER A 268 -5.70 -5.67 18.50
C SER A 268 -5.61 -4.86 19.78
N CYS A 269 -5.44 -3.55 19.67
CA CYS A 269 -5.57 -2.62 20.78
C CYS A 269 -7.06 -2.36 21.05
N LEU A 270 -7.77 -3.33 21.57
CA LEU A 270 -9.03 -3.05 22.25
C LEU A 270 -8.67 -2.31 23.54
N LEU A 271 -9.26 -1.13 23.73
CA LEU A 271 -9.23 -0.25 24.90
C LEU A 271 -8.64 -0.95 26.13
N TYR A 272 -7.50 -0.46 26.62
CA TYR A 272 -6.97 -0.85 27.91
C TYR A 272 -8.01 -0.53 28.98
N THR A 273 -8.76 -1.56 29.39
CA THR A 273 -9.23 -1.66 30.76
C THR A 273 -8.08 -2.29 31.54
N SER A 274 -7.91 -1.87 32.78
CA SER A 274 -6.76 -2.20 33.65
C SER A 274 -6.51 -3.69 33.91
N ASP A 275 -7.26 -4.59 33.30
CA ASP A 275 -7.22 -6.04 33.48
C ASP A 275 -6.62 -6.82 32.30
N ALA A 276 -6.18 -6.14 31.25
CA ALA A 276 -5.63 -6.79 30.04
C ALA A 276 -4.11 -7.06 30.10
N ALA A 277 -3.49 -6.93 31.27
CA ALA A 277 -2.06 -7.20 31.45
C ALA A 277 -1.73 -8.70 31.52
N ASP A 278 -2.73 -9.58 31.70
CA ASP A 278 -2.50 -11.00 31.95
C ASP A 278 -2.77 -11.93 30.74
N ASP A 279 -3.26 -11.42 29.62
CA ASP A 279 -3.59 -12.23 28.42
C ASP A 279 -2.50 -12.19 27.33
N LEU A 280 -1.23 -12.11 27.69
CA LEU A 280 -0.14 -12.45 26.78
C LEU A 280 0.01 -13.98 26.71
N ILE A 281 -0.98 -14.65 26.16
CA ILE A 281 -0.88 -16.06 25.80
C ILE A 281 -0.03 -16.12 24.52
N GLY A 282 1.22 -16.54 24.66
CA GLY A 282 2.04 -16.97 23.54
C GLY A 282 1.35 -18.17 22.89
N VAL A 283 1.09 -18.05 21.59
CA VAL A 283 0.72 -19.20 20.77
C VAL A 283 2.00 -19.71 20.15
N ASP A 284 2.38 -20.95 20.49
CA ASP A 284 3.48 -21.73 19.93
C ASP A 284 3.40 -21.88 18.40
#